data_1b414f165b2b493063e3642ec3757078
#
_entry.id   1b414f165b2b493063e3642ec3757078
#
_cell.length_a   1.000
_cell.length_b   1.000
_cell.length_c   1.000
_cell.angle_alpha   90.00
_cell.angle_beta   90.00
_cell.angle_gamma   90.00
#
_symmetry.space_group_name_H-M   'P 1'
#
loop_
_entity.id
_entity.type
_entity.pdbx_description
1 polymer ?
#
loop_
_entity_poly.entity_id
_entity_poly.type
_entity_poly.pdbx_seq_one_letter_code
_entity_poly.pdbx_strand_id
1 'polypeptide(L)'
;SIATVLLLLVYVESTAQITIKTEYFGTSAYRDEHNQKVGNSKGSAMVYHGSANLPLSMKKNESNQPTIWGIGLSGDYASLNNKNIAEPLVLSEILNLQMSLFHVRPLSEKWSMMASVGVGVYTDDTRFSRLRFRNVLGSAGLVFVRRILPNLELGAGLALNNAFGYPMAFPALYVNWNYGHKLTCSFSALDGANLAVGYNVNKTFSISFITEMGGQMALTELNGDDKIFTHQYIVVGFRPEFKVSKHISLPVTVGINAVRNAYYDGRSLSAFFKAMGREYDPCFQIAPYFSVSIVLQ
;
A
#
# COMPACT_ATOMS: atom_id res chain seq x y z
N SER A 1 -12.57 -10.39 22.08
CA SER A 1 -13.49 -10.54 20.93
C SER A 1 -13.35 -9.31 20.02
N ILE A 2 -13.66 -9.44 18.74
CA ILE A 2 -13.63 -8.35 17.75
C ILE A 2 -14.48 -7.15 18.21
N ALA A 3 -15.58 -7.40 18.92
CA ALA A 3 -16.43 -6.37 19.52
C ALA A 3 -15.71 -5.53 20.59
N THR A 4 -14.79 -6.11 21.36
CA THR A 4 -14.02 -5.40 22.39
C THR A 4 -12.97 -4.47 21.78
N VAL A 5 -12.39 -4.87 20.64
CA VAL A 5 -11.45 -4.04 19.88
C VAL A 5 -12.19 -2.87 19.21
N LEU A 6 -13.39 -3.10 18.65
CA LEU A 6 -14.25 -2.07 18.10
C LEU A 6 -14.74 -1.07 19.16
N LEU A 7 -15.03 -1.52 20.39
CA LEU A 7 -15.47 -0.66 21.51
C LEU A 7 -14.32 0.21 22.07
N LEU A 8 -13.08 -0.28 22.07
CA LEU A 8 -11.90 0.52 22.46
C LEU A 8 -11.59 1.62 21.45
N LEU A 9 -11.95 1.43 20.18
CA LEU A 9 -11.73 2.40 19.10
C LEU A 9 -12.69 3.60 19.15
N VAL A 10 -13.84 3.48 19.80
CA VAL A 10 -14.84 4.56 19.93
C VAL A 10 -14.46 5.59 21.01
N TYR A 11 -13.51 5.27 21.90
CA TYR A 11 -13.12 6.14 23.02
C TYR A 11 -11.86 7.00 22.77
N VAL A 12 -11.18 6.84 21.64
CA VAL A 12 -10.04 7.70 21.28
C VAL A 12 -10.57 8.89 20.47
N GLU A 13 -10.69 10.02 21.12
CA GLU A 13 -11.10 11.27 20.46
C GLU A 13 -10.23 11.57 19.24
N SER A 14 -10.76 11.24 18.08
CA SER A 14 -10.85 11.99 16.84
C SER A 14 -9.58 12.42 16.09
N THR A 15 -8.50 11.63 16.04
CA THR A 15 -7.44 11.84 15.03
C THR A 15 -6.78 10.54 14.56
N ALA A 16 -7.23 9.39 15.05
CA ALA A 16 -6.78 8.09 14.57
C ALA A 16 -7.50 7.76 13.26
N GLN A 17 -6.74 7.44 12.23
CA GLN A 17 -7.29 6.90 10.99
C GLN A 17 -7.09 5.39 10.96
N ILE A 18 -8.19 4.64 10.82
CA ILE A 18 -8.16 3.18 10.69
C ILE A 18 -8.81 2.80 9.37
N THR A 19 -8.14 1.94 8.62
CA THR A 19 -8.67 1.41 7.35
C THR A 19 -8.64 -0.11 7.40
N ILE A 20 -9.76 -0.72 7.00
CA ILE A 20 -9.84 -2.16 6.72
C ILE A 20 -10.32 -2.29 5.28
N LYS A 21 -9.60 -3.05 4.45
CA LYS A 21 -9.90 -3.24 3.02
C LYS A 21 -9.82 -4.72 2.68
N THR A 22 -10.76 -5.17 1.88
CA THR A 22 -10.71 -6.49 1.23
C THR A 22 -10.70 -6.29 -0.27
N GLU A 23 -9.78 -6.98 -0.97
CA GLU A 23 -9.59 -6.90 -2.41
C GLU A 23 -9.75 -8.27 -3.05
N TYR A 24 -10.45 -8.32 -4.15
CA TYR A 24 -10.59 -9.52 -4.98
C TYR A 24 -10.02 -9.28 -6.37
N PHE A 25 -9.10 -10.14 -6.76
CA PHE A 25 -8.50 -10.21 -8.08
C PHE A 25 -9.06 -11.43 -8.81
N GLY A 26 -9.77 -11.20 -9.90
CA GLY A 26 -10.40 -12.26 -10.69
C GLY A 26 -9.40 -13.26 -11.26
N THR A 27 -9.89 -14.42 -11.64
CA THR A 27 -9.06 -15.48 -12.24
C THR A 27 -8.57 -15.06 -13.62
N SER A 28 -7.26 -15.16 -13.85
CA SER A 28 -6.62 -14.92 -15.15
C SER A 28 -5.45 -15.88 -15.40
N ALA A 29 -5.03 -15.98 -16.66
CA ALA A 29 -3.94 -16.85 -17.07
C ALA A 29 -2.58 -16.28 -16.62
N TYR A 30 -1.64 -17.16 -16.28
CA TYR A 30 -0.28 -16.80 -15.92
C TYR A 30 0.63 -16.80 -17.16
N ARG A 31 1.53 -15.82 -17.24
CA ARG A 31 2.54 -15.65 -18.28
C ARG A 31 3.93 -15.58 -17.68
N ASP A 32 4.90 -16.12 -18.40
CA ASP A 32 6.31 -16.09 -18.04
C ASP A 32 7.02 -14.77 -18.44
N GLU A 33 8.34 -14.71 -18.22
CA GLU A 33 9.20 -13.56 -18.56
C GLU A 33 9.33 -13.29 -20.08
N HIS A 34 8.86 -14.19 -20.92
CA HIS A 34 8.75 -14.02 -22.37
C HIS A 34 7.33 -13.68 -22.84
N ASN A 35 6.46 -13.34 -21.89
CA ASN A 35 5.04 -13.07 -22.13
C ASN A 35 4.29 -14.24 -22.77
N GLN A 36 4.79 -15.48 -22.59
CA GLN A 36 4.15 -16.68 -23.08
C GLN A 36 3.25 -17.29 -22.01
N LYS A 37 2.09 -17.79 -22.43
CA LYS A 37 1.17 -18.45 -21.51
C LYS A 37 1.78 -19.77 -21.00
N VAL A 38 1.83 -19.95 -19.69
CA VAL A 38 2.38 -21.15 -19.06
C VAL A 38 1.29 -22.24 -19.00
N GLY A 39 1.16 -23.01 -20.06
CA GLY A 39 0.18 -24.12 -20.15
C GLY A 39 -1.25 -23.66 -19.79
N ASN A 40 -1.91 -24.38 -18.89
CA ASN A 40 -3.24 -24.06 -18.36
C ASN A 40 -3.19 -23.35 -16.99
N SER A 41 -2.06 -22.75 -16.67
CA SER A 41 -1.86 -22.05 -15.42
C SER A 41 -2.77 -20.84 -15.31
N LYS A 42 -3.43 -20.69 -14.18
CA LYS A 42 -4.30 -19.54 -13.86
C LYS A 42 -4.38 -19.32 -12.37
N GLY A 43 -4.72 -18.10 -11.97
CA GLY A 43 -4.86 -17.76 -10.55
C GLY A 43 -5.75 -16.56 -10.31
N SER A 44 -6.32 -16.54 -9.12
CA SER A 44 -7.02 -15.41 -8.51
C SER A 44 -6.36 -15.07 -7.17
N ALA A 45 -6.72 -13.93 -6.59
CA ALA A 45 -6.22 -13.58 -5.27
C ALA A 45 -7.29 -12.89 -4.44
N MET A 46 -7.19 -13.07 -3.11
CA MET A 46 -7.86 -12.26 -2.11
C MET A 46 -6.80 -11.59 -1.24
N VAL A 47 -6.90 -10.27 -1.07
CA VAL A 47 -6.00 -9.52 -0.17
C VAL A 47 -6.83 -8.84 0.89
N TYR A 48 -6.39 -9.02 2.13
CA TYR A 48 -6.96 -8.37 3.31
C TYR A 48 -5.94 -7.38 3.83
N HIS A 49 -6.31 -6.13 3.90
CA HIS A 49 -5.47 -5.05 4.39
C HIS A 49 -6.08 -4.41 5.62
N GLY A 50 -5.26 -4.15 6.63
CA GLY A 50 -5.61 -3.38 7.81
C GLY A 50 -4.53 -2.35 8.11
N SER A 51 -4.91 -1.11 8.38
CA SER A 51 -3.96 -0.09 8.81
C SER A 51 -4.56 0.82 9.88
N ALA A 52 -3.68 1.34 10.74
CA ALA A 52 -4.03 2.31 11.77
C ALA A 52 -2.92 3.36 11.90
N ASN A 53 -3.28 4.64 11.82
CA ASN A 53 -2.40 5.76 12.14
C ASN A 53 -2.87 6.37 13.47
N LEU A 54 -2.07 6.21 14.51
CA LEU A 54 -2.39 6.59 15.89
C LEU A 54 -1.51 7.77 16.30
N PRO A 55 -2.05 9.01 16.38
CA PRO A 55 -1.28 10.13 16.91
C PRO A 55 -1.04 9.96 18.41
N LEU A 56 0.22 10.02 18.80
CA LEU A 56 0.65 9.97 20.22
C LEU A 56 0.68 11.36 20.85
N SER A 57 1.02 12.37 20.06
CA SER A 57 1.10 13.75 20.49
C SER A 57 0.74 14.67 19.34
N MET A 58 -0.11 15.65 19.62
CA MET A 58 -0.45 16.72 18.69
C MET A 58 -0.32 18.08 19.41
N LYS A 59 0.55 18.93 18.90
CA LYS A 59 0.71 20.30 19.36
C LYS A 59 0.48 21.23 18.20
N LYS A 60 -0.23 22.35 18.41
CA LYS A 60 -0.44 23.38 17.39
C LYS A 60 0.47 24.57 17.68
N ASN A 61 1.08 25.14 16.64
CA ASN A 61 1.80 26.40 16.73
C ASN A 61 0.84 27.60 16.73
N GLU A 62 1.38 28.83 16.83
CA GLU A 62 0.59 30.07 16.81
C GLU A 62 -0.23 30.24 15.52
N SER A 63 0.23 29.68 14.41
CA SER A 63 -0.49 29.66 13.12
C SER A 63 -1.49 28.50 12.99
N ASN A 64 -1.84 27.82 14.11
CA ASN A 64 -2.75 26.68 14.19
C ASN A 64 -2.34 25.46 13.34
N GLN A 65 -1.06 25.36 12.97
CA GLN A 65 -0.52 24.22 12.22
C GLN A 65 -0.06 23.12 13.20
N PRO A 66 -0.45 21.84 12.96
CA PRO A 66 -0.14 20.77 13.88
C PRO A 66 1.30 20.24 13.72
N THR A 67 1.96 19.99 14.86
CA THR A 67 3.13 19.11 14.96
C THR A 67 2.65 17.80 15.57
N ILE A 68 2.84 16.69 14.84
CA ILE A 68 2.29 15.39 15.21
C ILE A 68 3.44 14.39 15.36
N TRP A 69 3.40 13.60 16.43
CA TRP A 69 4.10 12.34 16.56
C TRP A 69 3.07 11.22 16.61
N GLY A 70 3.29 10.13 15.89
CA GLY A 70 2.37 9.02 15.90
C GLY A 70 3.00 7.69 15.52
N ILE A 71 2.22 6.63 15.71
CA ILE A 71 2.57 5.27 15.32
C ILE A 71 1.66 4.86 14.17
N GLY A 72 2.27 4.36 13.10
CA GLY A 72 1.60 3.66 12.01
C GLY A 72 1.72 2.16 12.22
N LEU A 73 0.60 1.46 12.05
CA LEU A 73 0.53 0.00 12.03
C LEU A 73 -0.14 -0.41 10.73
N SER A 74 0.40 -1.40 10.04
CA SER A 74 -0.28 -2.00 8.90
C SER A 74 -0.03 -3.50 8.81
N GLY A 75 -0.98 -4.19 8.17
CA GLY A 75 -0.88 -5.60 7.91
C GLY A 75 -1.62 -5.97 6.64
N ASP A 76 -1.00 -6.82 5.82
CA ASP A 76 -1.56 -7.38 4.60
C ASP A 76 -1.47 -8.89 4.65
N TYR A 77 -2.57 -9.55 4.34
CA TYR A 77 -2.59 -10.99 4.10
C TYR A 77 -3.14 -11.24 2.70
N ALA A 78 -2.33 -11.84 1.84
CA ALA A 78 -2.72 -12.25 0.51
C ALA A 78 -2.88 -13.78 0.45
N SER A 79 -4.05 -14.23 0.02
CA SER A 79 -4.35 -15.62 -0.33
C SER A 79 -4.38 -15.76 -1.85
N LEU A 80 -3.44 -16.52 -2.39
CA LEU A 80 -3.24 -16.71 -3.83
C LEU A 80 -3.79 -18.07 -4.25
N ASN A 81 -4.94 -18.09 -4.91
CA ASN A 81 -5.57 -19.31 -5.39
C ASN A 81 -5.05 -19.65 -6.80
N ASN A 82 -3.96 -20.42 -6.84
CA ASN A 82 -3.26 -20.80 -8.06
C ASN A 82 -3.69 -22.20 -8.50
N LYS A 83 -3.93 -22.38 -9.81
CA LYS A 83 -4.27 -23.66 -10.44
C LYS A 83 -3.31 -23.99 -11.57
N ASN A 84 -2.83 -25.22 -11.61
CA ASN A 84 -1.91 -25.73 -12.63
C ASN A 84 -0.61 -24.90 -12.74
N ILE A 85 -0.16 -24.32 -11.63
CA ILE A 85 1.11 -23.60 -11.54
C ILE A 85 2.06 -24.52 -10.77
N ALA A 86 3.21 -24.82 -11.37
CA ALA A 86 4.24 -25.61 -10.71
C ALA A 86 4.87 -24.80 -9.57
N GLU A 87 4.96 -25.40 -8.38
CA GLU A 87 5.84 -24.85 -7.35
C GLU A 87 7.31 -25.04 -7.82
N PRO A 88 8.15 -24.04 -7.64
CA PRO A 88 8.04 -22.84 -6.82
C PRO A 88 7.69 -21.53 -7.57
N LEU A 89 6.97 -21.57 -8.69
CA LEU A 89 6.72 -20.39 -9.51
C LEU A 89 5.90 -19.32 -8.79
N VAL A 90 4.89 -19.71 -8.02
CA VAL A 90 4.01 -18.77 -7.29
C VAL A 90 3.67 -19.32 -5.91
N LEU A 91 3.75 -18.45 -4.87
CA LEU A 91 3.31 -18.77 -3.52
C LEU A 91 1.78 -18.87 -3.41
N SER A 92 1.31 -19.52 -2.34
CA SER A 92 -0.11 -19.62 -2.00
C SER A 92 -0.58 -18.55 -1.01
N GLU A 93 0.31 -18.04 -0.17
CA GLU A 93 0.00 -16.99 0.81
C GLU A 93 1.18 -16.08 1.07
N ILE A 94 0.88 -14.84 1.50
CA ILE A 94 1.86 -13.84 1.90
C ILE A 94 1.30 -13.10 3.11
N LEU A 95 2.15 -12.85 4.11
CA LEU A 95 1.84 -12.02 5.26
C LEU A 95 2.88 -10.91 5.39
N ASN A 96 2.42 -9.66 5.38
CA ASN A 96 3.23 -8.49 5.69
C ASN A 96 2.67 -7.79 6.92
N LEU A 97 3.51 -7.47 7.89
CA LEU A 97 3.16 -6.71 9.09
C LEU A 97 4.18 -5.61 9.26
N GLN A 98 3.74 -4.39 9.49
CA GLN A 98 4.60 -3.23 9.59
C GLN A 98 4.22 -2.37 10.77
N MET A 99 5.23 -1.78 11.41
CA MET A 99 5.08 -0.76 12.43
C MET A 99 6.05 0.39 12.13
N SER A 100 5.59 1.62 12.26
CA SER A 100 6.38 2.82 12.04
C SER A 100 6.12 3.87 13.10
N LEU A 101 7.13 4.68 13.39
CA LEU A 101 7.01 5.96 14.07
C LEU A 101 7.03 7.04 13.00
N PHE A 102 6.07 7.96 13.04
CA PHE A 102 6.02 9.07 12.11
C PHE A 102 6.00 10.42 12.83
N HIS A 103 6.53 11.42 12.16
CA HIS A 103 6.55 12.80 12.61
C HIS A 103 6.14 13.74 11.50
N VAL A 104 5.16 14.59 11.77
CA VAL A 104 4.74 15.67 10.87
C VAL A 104 5.00 16.99 11.58
N ARG A 105 5.72 17.91 10.92
CA ARG A 105 6.08 19.19 11.47
C ARG A 105 5.96 20.31 10.45
N PRO A 106 5.27 21.43 10.76
CA PRO A 106 5.36 22.65 9.97
C PRO A 106 6.76 23.26 10.12
N LEU A 107 7.40 23.60 9.02
CA LEU A 107 8.70 24.30 8.97
C LEU A 107 8.50 25.79 8.77
N SER A 108 7.42 26.18 8.10
CA SER A 108 6.96 27.55 7.90
C SER A 108 5.47 27.57 7.60
N GLU A 109 4.88 28.73 7.31
CA GLU A 109 3.47 28.84 6.90
C GLU A 109 3.14 28.02 5.64
N LYS A 110 4.12 27.84 4.75
CA LYS A 110 3.94 27.16 3.45
C LYS A 110 4.63 25.79 3.37
N TRP A 111 5.55 25.48 4.26
CA TRP A 111 6.32 24.23 4.23
C TRP A 111 6.04 23.35 5.44
N SER A 112 5.89 22.09 5.19
CA SER A 112 5.86 21.05 6.21
C SER A 112 6.82 19.89 5.86
N MET A 113 7.21 19.15 6.88
CA MET A 113 8.05 17.97 6.77
C MET A 113 7.27 16.77 7.33
N MET A 114 7.35 15.66 6.62
CA MET A 114 6.87 14.36 7.07
C MET A 114 8.07 13.41 7.12
N ALA A 115 8.32 12.84 8.27
CA ALA A 115 9.39 11.84 8.47
C ALA A 115 8.81 10.57 9.07
N SER A 116 9.35 9.42 8.70
CA SER A 116 8.98 8.13 9.27
C SER A 116 10.17 7.20 9.37
N VAL A 117 10.13 6.31 10.35
CA VAL A 117 11.03 5.17 10.49
C VAL A 117 10.22 3.97 10.92
N GLY A 118 10.48 2.83 10.31
CA GLY A 118 9.67 1.65 10.54
C GLY A 118 10.44 0.35 10.41
N VAL A 119 9.78 -0.71 10.84
CA VAL A 119 10.22 -2.09 10.71
C VAL A 119 9.02 -2.94 10.28
N GLY A 120 9.27 -3.93 9.44
CA GLY A 120 8.23 -4.83 8.97
C GLY A 120 8.70 -6.27 8.88
N VAL A 121 7.75 -7.19 8.95
CA VAL A 121 7.93 -8.62 8.72
C VAL A 121 7.24 -8.97 7.41
N TYR A 122 7.96 -9.70 6.55
CA TYR A 122 7.52 -10.04 5.20
C TYR A 122 7.78 -11.53 4.96
N THR A 123 6.73 -12.34 4.99
CA THR A 123 6.86 -13.80 5.03
C THR A 123 5.80 -14.51 4.18
N ASP A 124 6.12 -15.73 3.78
CA ASP A 124 5.25 -16.68 3.10
C ASP A 124 4.61 -17.71 4.08
N ASP A 125 4.80 -17.52 5.39
CA ASP A 125 4.24 -18.43 6.42
C ASP A 125 3.53 -17.59 7.50
N THR A 126 2.28 -17.92 7.78
CA THR A 126 1.47 -17.26 8.81
C THR A 126 1.80 -17.70 10.24
N ARG A 127 2.68 -18.70 10.41
CA ARG A 127 3.10 -19.20 11.73
C ARG A 127 4.25 -18.38 12.30
N PHE A 128 3.95 -17.57 13.31
CA PHE A 128 4.94 -16.72 13.98
C PHE A 128 6.18 -17.49 14.51
N SER A 129 6.05 -18.77 14.84
CA SER A 129 7.17 -19.61 15.28
C SER A 129 8.23 -19.87 14.20
N ARG A 130 7.92 -19.61 12.93
CA ARG A 130 8.83 -19.77 11.79
C ARG A 130 9.48 -18.47 11.32
N LEU A 131 9.12 -17.34 11.92
CA LEU A 131 9.74 -16.06 11.60
C LEU A 131 11.23 -16.08 11.93
N ARG A 132 12.04 -15.62 10.99
CA ARG A 132 13.49 -15.47 11.12
C ARG A 132 13.87 -14.02 10.87
N PHE A 133 15.06 -13.64 11.31
CA PHE A 133 15.58 -12.28 11.09
C PHE A 133 15.61 -11.89 9.60
N ARG A 134 15.78 -12.87 8.70
CA ARG A 134 15.73 -12.64 7.24
C ARG A 134 14.39 -12.06 6.77
N ASN A 135 13.29 -12.33 7.48
CA ASN A 135 11.95 -11.83 7.13
C ASN A 135 11.72 -10.38 7.55
N VAL A 136 12.70 -9.74 8.21
CA VAL A 136 12.57 -8.39 8.76
C VAL A 136 13.23 -7.37 7.85
N LEU A 137 12.50 -6.28 7.53
CA LEU A 137 13.02 -5.13 6.80
C LEU A 137 12.87 -3.86 7.63
N GLY A 138 13.88 -2.99 7.52
CA GLY A 138 13.80 -1.60 8.00
C GLY A 138 13.33 -0.67 6.88
N SER A 139 12.63 0.39 7.24
CA SER A 139 12.22 1.45 6.33
C SER A 139 12.40 2.82 6.96
N ALA A 140 12.61 3.84 6.13
CA ALA A 140 12.60 5.23 6.55
C ALA A 140 12.06 6.09 5.41
N GLY A 141 11.46 7.24 5.74
CA GLY A 141 10.95 8.17 4.75
C GLY A 141 11.12 9.61 5.22
N LEU A 142 11.38 10.50 4.27
CA LEU A 142 11.42 11.94 4.50
C LEU A 142 10.83 12.65 3.28
N VAL A 143 9.77 13.44 3.50
CA VAL A 143 9.08 14.18 2.47
C VAL A 143 8.89 15.62 2.92
N PHE A 144 9.23 16.57 2.06
CA PHE A 144 8.94 17.97 2.24
C PHE A 144 7.72 18.35 1.40
N VAL A 145 6.70 18.90 2.02
CA VAL A 145 5.44 19.32 1.37
C VAL A 145 5.36 20.83 1.38
N ARG A 146 5.08 21.41 0.22
CA ARG A 146 4.86 22.85 0.05
C ARG A 146 3.41 23.12 -0.34
N ARG A 147 2.77 23.98 0.40
CA ARG A 147 1.47 24.57 0.03
C ARG A 147 1.71 25.68 -0.99
N ILE A 148 1.42 25.38 -2.26
CA ILE A 148 1.59 26.32 -3.38
C ILE A 148 0.41 27.31 -3.42
N LEU A 149 -0.82 26.77 -3.27
CA LEU A 149 -2.08 27.50 -3.17
C LEU A 149 -2.84 27.01 -1.93
N PRO A 150 -3.87 27.74 -1.47
CA PRO A 150 -4.69 27.27 -0.35
C PRO A 150 -5.31 25.88 -0.55
N ASN A 151 -5.45 25.47 -1.81
CA ASN A 151 -6.06 24.21 -2.23
C ASN A 151 -5.10 23.27 -3.00
N LEU A 152 -3.81 23.59 -3.06
CA LEU A 152 -2.79 22.77 -3.77
C LEU A 152 -1.56 22.59 -2.91
N GLU A 153 -1.24 21.34 -2.62
CA GLU A 153 -0.02 20.89 -1.95
C GLU A 153 0.81 19.98 -2.85
N LEU A 154 2.09 20.24 -2.91
CA LEU A 154 3.08 19.42 -3.63
C LEU A 154 4.16 19.00 -2.66
N GLY A 155 4.57 17.72 -2.76
CA GLY A 155 5.64 17.19 -1.92
C GLY A 155 6.63 16.38 -2.72
N ALA A 156 7.88 16.39 -2.27
CA ALA A 156 8.95 15.56 -2.78
C ALA A 156 9.88 15.13 -1.64
N GLY A 157 10.46 13.94 -1.81
CA GLY A 157 11.33 13.37 -0.78
C GLY A 157 11.96 12.07 -1.20
N LEU A 158 12.38 11.30 -0.21
CA LEU A 158 13.00 9.99 -0.37
C LEU A 158 12.38 8.98 0.59
N ALA A 159 12.17 7.77 0.10
CA ALA A 159 11.87 6.58 0.89
C ALA A 159 13.06 5.62 0.83
N LEU A 160 13.40 5.01 1.95
CA LEU A 160 14.50 4.07 2.09
C LEU A 160 13.95 2.72 2.55
N ASN A 161 14.43 1.64 1.96
CA ASN A 161 14.24 0.29 2.48
C ASN A 161 15.46 -0.59 2.17
N ASN A 162 15.52 -1.76 2.80
CA ASN A 162 16.61 -2.73 2.61
C ASN A 162 16.10 -4.08 2.02
N ALA A 163 15.07 -4.05 1.21
CA ALA A 163 14.46 -5.25 0.63
C ALA A 163 15.49 -6.13 -0.11
N PHE A 164 16.41 -5.53 -0.83
CA PHE A 164 17.44 -6.24 -1.60
C PHE A 164 18.74 -6.53 -0.82
N GLY A 165 18.68 -6.50 0.53
CA GLY A 165 19.82 -6.75 1.39
C GLY A 165 20.71 -5.52 1.64
N TYR A 166 20.48 -4.42 0.92
CA TYR A 166 21.17 -3.14 1.06
C TYR A 166 20.15 -2.00 1.16
N PRO A 167 20.47 -0.91 1.88
CA PRO A 167 19.65 0.28 1.90
C PRO A 167 19.55 0.88 0.48
N MET A 168 18.34 1.02 -0.01
CA MET A 168 18.05 1.64 -1.31
C MET A 168 17.12 2.83 -1.11
N ALA A 169 17.38 3.91 -1.87
CA ALA A 169 16.58 5.12 -1.87
C ALA A 169 15.66 5.16 -3.10
N PHE A 170 14.39 5.46 -2.86
CA PHE A 170 13.38 5.64 -3.89
C PHE A 170 12.81 7.06 -3.80
N PRO A 171 12.48 7.70 -4.94
CA PRO A 171 11.83 9.00 -4.91
C PRO A 171 10.43 8.86 -4.29
N ALA A 172 10.11 9.83 -3.42
CA ALA A 172 8.79 9.95 -2.81
C ALA A 172 8.14 11.23 -3.35
N LEU A 173 6.92 11.13 -3.86
CA LEU A 173 6.18 12.24 -4.46
C LEU A 173 4.78 12.33 -3.86
N TYR A 174 4.28 13.56 -3.73
CA TYR A 174 2.97 13.83 -3.19
C TYR A 174 2.33 15.03 -3.91
N VAL A 175 1.07 14.90 -4.28
CA VAL A 175 0.22 15.97 -4.84
C VAL A 175 -1.15 15.86 -4.21
N ASN A 176 -1.69 16.96 -3.72
CA ASN A 176 -3.07 17.04 -3.26
C ASN A 176 -3.67 18.35 -3.75
N TRP A 177 -4.68 18.26 -4.57
CA TRP A 177 -5.37 19.40 -5.17
C TRP A 177 -6.88 19.29 -5.03
N ASN A 178 -7.49 20.30 -4.41
CA ASN A 178 -8.94 20.40 -4.20
C ASN A 178 -9.47 21.62 -4.91
N TYR A 179 -10.20 21.45 -6.01
CA TYR A 179 -10.73 22.56 -6.80
C TYR A 179 -12.23 22.74 -6.58
N GLY A 180 -12.62 23.94 -6.11
CA GLY A 180 -14.02 24.36 -5.96
C GLY A 180 -14.87 23.46 -5.05
N HIS A 181 -14.27 22.78 -4.07
CA HIS A 181 -14.91 21.79 -3.17
C HIS A 181 -15.56 20.59 -3.86
N LYS A 182 -15.54 20.52 -5.18
CA LYS A 182 -16.15 19.42 -5.96
C LYS A 182 -15.14 18.48 -6.57
N LEU A 183 -14.08 19.02 -7.17
CA LEU A 183 -13.05 18.22 -7.81
C LEU A 183 -11.88 18.02 -6.87
N THR A 184 -11.38 16.78 -6.82
CA THR A 184 -10.18 16.41 -6.07
C THR A 184 -9.22 15.70 -7.01
N CYS A 185 -7.93 15.96 -6.89
CA CYS A 185 -6.89 15.22 -7.56
C CYS A 185 -5.79 14.94 -6.55
N SER A 186 -5.48 13.68 -6.31
CA SER A 186 -4.40 13.27 -5.43
C SER A 186 -3.47 12.30 -6.13
N PHE A 187 -2.20 12.46 -5.88
CA PHE A 187 -1.17 11.52 -6.29
C PHE A 187 -0.19 11.32 -5.12
N SER A 188 0.15 10.08 -4.84
CA SER A 188 1.20 9.74 -3.88
C SER A 188 2.04 8.57 -4.40
N ALA A 189 3.35 8.70 -4.26
CA ALA A 189 4.33 7.64 -4.47
C ALA A 189 5.21 7.57 -3.21
N LEU A 190 4.64 7.06 -2.13
CA LEU A 190 5.27 6.94 -0.80
C LEU A 190 5.48 5.46 -0.45
N ASP A 191 4.42 4.69 -0.59
CA ASP A 191 4.37 3.23 -0.39
C ASP A 191 3.47 2.66 -1.50
N GLY A 192 4.06 2.39 -2.66
CA GLY A 192 3.33 2.20 -3.91
C GLY A 192 3.03 3.52 -4.62
N ALA A 193 2.22 3.49 -5.66
CA ALA A 193 1.80 4.68 -6.41
C ALA A 193 0.27 4.73 -6.51
N ASN A 194 -0.31 5.84 -6.07
CA ASN A 194 -1.75 6.03 -6.03
C ASN A 194 -2.12 7.33 -6.70
N LEU A 195 -2.97 7.27 -7.71
CA LEU A 195 -3.59 8.40 -8.37
C LEU A 195 -5.09 8.32 -8.19
N ALA A 196 -5.73 9.40 -7.75
CA ALA A 196 -7.17 9.49 -7.72
C ALA A 196 -7.64 10.85 -8.24
N VAL A 197 -8.62 10.84 -9.13
CA VAL A 197 -9.34 12.03 -9.59
C VAL A 197 -10.80 11.84 -9.22
N GLY A 198 -11.27 12.67 -8.28
CA GLY A 198 -12.56 12.52 -7.64
C GLY A 198 -13.51 13.67 -7.89
N TYR A 199 -14.80 13.38 -7.78
CA TYR A 199 -15.89 14.35 -7.81
C TYR A 199 -16.80 14.14 -6.60
N ASN A 200 -16.94 15.17 -5.77
CA ASN A 200 -17.89 15.20 -4.66
C ASN A 200 -19.28 15.54 -5.19
N VAL A 201 -20.15 14.55 -5.33
CA VAL A 201 -21.52 14.71 -5.81
C VAL A 201 -22.34 15.48 -4.77
N ASN A 202 -22.21 15.09 -3.49
CA ASN A 202 -22.82 15.77 -2.36
C ASN A 202 -21.99 15.51 -1.07
N LYS A 203 -22.53 15.86 0.10
CA LYS A 203 -21.82 15.72 1.40
C LYS A 203 -21.62 14.27 1.82
N THR A 204 -22.45 13.34 1.31
CA THR A 204 -22.46 11.93 1.71
C THR A 204 -21.98 10.97 0.61
N PHE A 205 -21.75 11.47 -0.61
CA PHE A 205 -21.35 10.64 -1.73
C PHE A 205 -20.32 11.34 -2.62
N SER A 206 -19.25 10.62 -2.92
CA SER A 206 -18.24 10.99 -3.92
C SER A 206 -17.93 9.81 -4.83
N ILE A 207 -17.39 10.09 -5.99
CA ILE A 207 -16.89 9.09 -6.93
C ILE A 207 -15.52 9.50 -7.44
N SER A 208 -14.59 8.56 -7.51
CA SER A 208 -13.24 8.80 -8.03
C SER A 208 -12.90 7.80 -9.12
N PHE A 209 -12.16 8.24 -10.12
CA PHE A 209 -11.38 7.38 -10.98
C PHE A 209 -10.01 7.17 -10.29
N ILE A 210 -9.58 5.92 -10.16
CA ILE A 210 -8.35 5.57 -9.46
C ILE A 210 -7.41 4.73 -10.32
N THR A 211 -6.12 4.95 -10.11
CA THR A 211 -5.06 4.02 -10.50
C THR A 211 -4.18 3.80 -9.27
N GLU A 212 -4.11 2.56 -8.82
CA GLU A 212 -3.36 2.18 -7.62
C GLU A 212 -2.34 1.09 -7.98
N MET A 213 -1.10 1.33 -7.63
CA MET A 213 -0.02 0.34 -7.66
C MET A 213 0.29 -0.05 -6.23
N GLY A 214 0.05 -1.30 -5.91
CA GLY A 214 0.28 -1.89 -4.59
C GLY A 214 0.92 -3.27 -4.72
N GLY A 215 1.09 -3.93 -3.58
CA GLY A 215 1.60 -5.29 -3.58
C GLY A 215 2.05 -5.76 -2.20
N GLN A 216 2.34 -7.04 -2.13
CA GLN A 216 2.94 -7.71 -1.00
C GLN A 216 4.22 -8.42 -1.45
N MET A 217 5.14 -8.61 -0.53
CA MET A 217 6.34 -9.40 -0.78
C MET A 217 6.53 -10.45 0.31
N ALA A 218 7.23 -11.52 -0.02
CA ALA A 218 7.71 -12.48 0.97
C ALA A 218 9.23 -12.65 0.83
N LEU A 219 9.92 -12.59 1.95
CA LEU A 219 11.33 -12.91 2.06
C LEU A 219 11.45 -14.37 2.48
N THR A 220 11.92 -15.20 1.58
CA THR A 220 11.93 -16.65 1.74
C THR A 220 13.28 -17.25 1.34
N GLU A 221 13.42 -18.55 1.52
CA GLU A 221 14.57 -19.33 1.05
C GLU A 221 14.08 -20.37 0.06
N LEU A 222 14.71 -20.42 -1.10
CA LEU A 222 14.44 -21.40 -2.13
C LEU A 222 15.75 -22.08 -2.54
N ASN A 223 15.84 -23.38 -2.35
CA ASN A 223 17.04 -24.20 -2.65
C ASN A 223 18.32 -23.70 -1.96
N GLY A 224 18.21 -23.15 -0.74
CA GLY A 224 19.34 -22.62 0.01
C GLY A 224 19.71 -21.16 -0.29
N ASP A 225 19.06 -20.53 -1.26
CA ASP A 225 19.26 -19.13 -1.62
C ASP A 225 18.18 -18.22 -1.03
N ASP A 226 18.58 -17.05 -0.52
CA ASP A 226 17.65 -16.00 -0.13
C ASP A 226 16.94 -15.40 -1.37
N LYS A 227 15.61 -15.44 -1.37
CA LYS A 227 14.76 -14.95 -2.46
C LYS A 227 13.74 -13.94 -1.95
N ILE A 228 13.30 -13.09 -2.86
CA ILE A 228 12.14 -12.22 -2.69
C ILE A 228 11.05 -12.75 -3.61
N PHE A 229 9.90 -13.10 -3.05
CA PHE A 229 8.70 -13.28 -3.86
C PHE A 229 7.97 -11.94 -3.92
N THR A 230 7.65 -11.50 -5.12
CA THR A 230 6.93 -10.26 -5.39
C THR A 230 5.51 -10.58 -5.89
N HIS A 231 4.51 -10.04 -5.21
CA HIS A 231 3.12 -9.95 -5.67
C HIS A 231 2.76 -8.48 -5.80
N GLN A 232 2.95 -7.91 -6.98
CA GLN A 232 2.71 -6.50 -7.27
C GLN A 232 1.58 -6.37 -8.28
N TYR A 233 0.72 -5.36 -8.12
CA TYR A 233 -0.41 -5.17 -9.01
C TYR A 233 -0.67 -3.69 -9.30
N ILE A 234 -1.29 -3.46 -10.45
CA ILE A 234 -1.84 -2.17 -10.86
C ILE A 234 -3.34 -2.34 -11.07
N VAL A 235 -4.11 -1.57 -10.32
CA VAL A 235 -5.57 -1.54 -10.40
C VAL A 235 -6.02 -0.24 -11.02
N VAL A 236 -6.98 -0.30 -11.93
CA VAL A 236 -7.63 0.86 -12.53
C VAL A 236 -9.14 0.69 -12.39
N GLY A 237 -9.84 1.71 -11.91
CA GLY A 237 -11.28 1.59 -11.70
C GLY A 237 -11.96 2.84 -11.19
N PHE A 238 -13.25 2.67 -10.90
CA PHE A 238 -14.06 3.69 -10.25
C PHE A 238 -14.28 3.33 -8.79
N ARG A 239 -14.20 4.34 -7.95
CA ARG A 239 -14.39 4.23 -6.49
C ARG A 239 -15.50 5.16 -6.04
N PRO A 240 -16.78 4.73 -6.04
CA PRO A 240 -17.80 5.35 -5.22
C PRO A 240 -17.44 5.24 -3.73
N GLU A 241 -17.64 6.31 -3.00
CA GLU A 241 -17.44 6.38 -1.56
C GLU A 241 -18.71 6.93 -0.89
N PHE A 242 -19.21 6.18 0.08
CA PHE A 242 -20.39 6.52 0.87
C PHE A 242 -19.95 6.97 2.27
N LYS A 243 -20.17 8.22 2.62
CA LYS A 243 -19.93 8.77 3.96
C LYS A 243 -21.12 8.49 4.84
N VAL A 244 -21.04 7.43 5.64
CA VAL A 244 -22.12 6.98 6.54
C VAL A 244 -22.28 7.93 7.73
N SER A 245 -21.17 8.47 8.22
CA SER A 245 -21.14 9.47 9.28
C SER A 245 -19.97 10.45 9.07
N LYS A 246 -19.77 11.37 10.02
CA LYS A 246 -18.58 12.26 10.01
C LYS A 246 -17.26 11.50 10.16
N HIS A 247 -17.33 10.30 10.73
CA HIS A 247 -16.16 9.49 11.10
C HIS A 247 -16.07 8.16 10.36
N ILE A 248 -17.05 7.81 9.52
CA ILE A 248 -17.10 6.52 8.84
C ILE A 248 -17.38 6.71 7.36
N SER A 249 -16.50 6.20 6.50
CA SER A 249 -16.76 6.09 5.07
C SER A 249 -16.55 4.66 4.57
N LEU A 250 -17.26 4.36 3.48
CA LEU A 250 -17.28 3.05 2.81
C LEU A 250 -16.89 3.24 1.33
N PRO A 251 -15.59 3.27 1.01
CA PRO A 251 -15.11 3.22 -0.36
C PRO A 251 -15.31 1.81 -0.93
N VAL A 252 -15.91 1.74 -2.13
CA VAL A 252 -16.05 0.50 -2.92
C VAL A 252 -15.37 0.72 -4.25
N THR A 253 -14.48 -0.19 -4.66
CA THR A 253 -13.83 -0.06 -5.98
C THR A 253 -14.30 -1.17 -6.91
N VAL A 254 -14.65 -0.79 -8.12
CA VAL A 254 -14.97 -1.70 -9.23
C VAL A 254 -14.09 -1.33 -10.42
N GLY A 255 -13.38 -2.30 -10.97
CA GLY A 255 -12.46 -2.02 -12.06
C GLY A 255 -11.76 -3.27 -12.57
N ILE A 256 -10.56 -3.07 -13.06
CA ILE A 256 -9.69 -4.12 -13.55
C ILE A 256 -8.37 -4.10 -12.81
N ASN A 257 -7.82 -5.28 -12.62
CA ASN A 257 -6.41 -5.47 -12.36
C ASN A 257 -5.69 -5.49 -13.70
N ALA A 258 -5.00 -4.40 -14.04
CA ALA A 258 -4.33 -4.25 -15.33
C ALA A 258 -3.06 -5.09 -15.41
N VAL A 259 -2.32 -5.18 -14.30
CA VAL A 259 -1.08 -5.98 -14.15
C VAL A 259 -1.10 -6.62 -12.77
N ARG A 260 -0.72 -7.89 -12.68
CA ARG A 260 -0.50 -8.59 -11.41
C ARG A 260 0.72 -9.50 -11.51
N ASN A 261 1.87 -8.94 -11.17
CA ASN A 261 3.15 -9.63 -11.16
C ASN A 261 3.21 -10.63 -10.00
N ALA A 262 3.76 -11.82 -10.24
CA ALA A 262 3.92 -12.84 -9.22
C ALA A 262 5.12 -13.74 -9.57
N TYR A 263 6.27 -13.48 -8.95
CA TYR A 263 7.52 -14.16 -9.29
C TYR A 263 8.56 -14.08 -8.17
N TYR A 264 9.60 -14.90 -8.29
CA TYR A 264 10.77 -14.88 -7.41
C TYR A 264 11.95 -14.16 -8.05
N ASP A 265 12.62 -13.35 -7.26
CA ASP A 265 13.94 -12.78 -7.57
C ASP A 265 14.97 -13.10 -6.49
N GLY A 266 16.25 -12.97 -6.86
CA GLY A 266 17.34 -13.02 -5.89
C GLY A 266 17.34 -11.80 -4.99
N ARG A 267 17.67 -11.99 -3.71
CA ARG A 267 17.81 -10.91 -2.74
C ARG A 267 19.20 -10.28 -2.81
N SER A 268 19.50 -9.62 -3.93
CA SER A 268 20.79 -8.95 -4.17
C SER A 268 20.65 -7.76 -5.10
N LEU A 269 21.61 -6.84 -5.03
CA LEU A 269 21.66 -5.67 -5.92
C LEU A 269 21.79 -6.07 -7.39
N SER A 270 22.57 -7.12 -7.69
CA SER A 270 22.70 -7.68 -9.03
C SER A 270 21.38 -8.18 -9.58
N ALA A 271 20.58 -8.90 -8.74
CA ALA A 271 19.26 -9.38 -9.12
C ALA A 271 18.29 -8.21 -9.38
N PHE A 272 18.38 -7.14 -8.60
CA PHE A 272 17.60 -5.93 -8.81
C PHE A 272 17.86 -5.30 -10.18
N PHE A 273 19.14 -5.08 -10.55
CA PHE A 273 19.47 -4.51 -11.86
C PHE A 273 19.11 -5.45 -13.01
N LYS A 274 19.23 -6.77 -12.81
CA LYS A 274 18.78 -7.76 -13.81
C LYS A 274 17.27 -7.70 -14.00
N ALA A 275 16.50 -7.57 -12.91
CA ALA A 275 15.05 -7.41 -12.99
C ALA A 275 14.63 -6.14 -13.73
N MET A 276 15.32 -5.01 -13.49
CA MET A 276 15.07 -3.76 -14.23
C MET A 276 15.33 -3.87 -15.75
N GLY A 277 16.15 -4.82 -16.18
CA GLY A 277 16.45 -5.08 -17.58
C GLY A 277 15.52 -6.10 -18.25
N ARG A 278 14.55 -6.68 -17.54
CA ARG A 278 13.57 -7.58 -18.16
C ARG A 278 12.61 -6.80 -19.04
N GLU A 279 12.23 -7.40 -20.15
CA GLU A 279 11.18 -6.86 -21.01
C GLU A 279 9.79 -7.07 -20.39
N TYR A 280 9.58 -8.24 -19.78
CA TYR A 280 8.34 -8.59 -19.08
C TYR A 280 8.63 -9.26 -17.75
N ASP A 281 7.90 -8.86 -16.71
CA ASP A 281 7.84 -9.63 -15.48
C ASP A 281 6.79 -10.74 -15.58
N PRO A 282 7.05 -11.93 -15.02
CA PRO A 282 6.04 -12.98 -14.96
C PRO A 282 4.80 -12.50 -14.22
N CYS A 283 3.63 -12.62 -14.85
CA CYS A 283 2.42 -11.98 -14.36
C CYS A 283 1.14 -12.75 -14.70
N PHE A 284 0.08 -12.44 -13.98
CA PHE A 284 -1.29 -12.78 -14.35
C PHE A 284 -1.86 -11.71 -15.29
N GLN A 285 -2.63 -12.14 -16.28
CA GLN A 285 -3.28 -11.26 -17.24
C GLN A 285 -4.34 -10.38 -16.58
N ILE A 286 -4.83 -9.41 -17.37
CA ILE A 286 -5.94 -8.53 -16.96
C ILE A 286 -7.11 -9.37 -16.43
N ALA A 287 -7.66 -8.94 -15.30
CA ALA A 287 -8.78 -9.59 -14.63
C ALA A 287 -9.72 -8.57 -14.00
N PRO A 288 -10.99 -8.91 -13.77
CA PRO A 288 -11.88 -8.08 -12.95
C PRO A 288 -11.30 -7.87 -11.55
N TYR A 289 -11.49 -6.65 -11.03
CA TYR A 289 -11.10 -6.27 -9.69
C TYR A 289 -12.27 -5.67 -8.93
N PHE A 290 -12.36 -6.03 -7.67
CA PHE A 290 -13.35 -5.50 -6.74
C PHE A 290 -12.72 -5.30 -5.37
N SER A 291 -13.03 -4.19 -4.69
CA SER A 291 -12.67 -4.02 -3.28
C SER A 291 -13.74 -3.27 -2.49
N VAL A 292 -13.79 -3.57 -1.20
CA VAL A 292 -14.59 -2.85 -0.21
C VAL A 292 -13.69 -2.44 0.94
N SER A 293 -13.85 -1.20 1.39
CA SER A 293 -13.11 -0.67 2.54
C SER A 293 -14.05 -0.05 3.56
N ILE A 294 -13.61 -0.06 4.81
CA ILE A 294 -14.17 0.73 5.90
C ILE A 294 -13.06 1.65 6.37
N VAL A 295 -13.32 2.95 6.36
CA VAL A 295 -12.38 3.98 6.86
C VAL A 295 -13.01 4.69 8.04
N LEU A 296 -12.31 4.66 9.17
CA LEU A 296 -12.64 5.38 10.40
C LEU A 296 -11.66 6.57 10.55
N GLN A 297 -12.22 7.77 10.81
CA GLN A 297 -11.44 9.02 10.94
C GLN A 297 -11.83 9.76 12.20
#